data_b41a3cb1c5dc043a1650bc2c8b09a88f
#
_entry.id   b41a3cb1c5dc043a1650bc2c8b09a88f
#
_cell.length_a   1.000
_cell.length_b   1.000
_cell.length_c   1.000
_cell.angle_alpha   90.00
_cell.angle_beta   90.00
_cell.angle_gamma   90.00
#
_symmetry.space_group_name_H-M   'P 1'
#
loop_
_entity.id
_entity.type
_entity.pdbx_description
1 polymer ?
#
loop_
_entity_poly.entity_id
_entity_poly.type
_entity_poly.pdbx_seq_one_letter_code
_entity_poly.pdbx_strand_id
1 'polypeptide(L)'
;MTFEKIPYKIYLTEDEMPMNWYNVRADMKTKPAPLLNPATGTPMGFDDLRPVFCDELIRQELDNDTREIPIPQEIRDFYKMYRPSPLVRAYCLEEKLQTPAKIYYKFEGNNTSGSHKLNSAIAQAYYAKNQGLKGVTTETGAGQWGTALSMACYYLGLDCQVYMVKVSYEQKPFRREVMRTYGAAVTPSPSDTTSVGRAILKEHPGTTGSLGCAISEAVEAAASQPGYRYVLGSVLNQVLLHQSIIGLEAKAALDKYNIVPDIIIGCAGGGSNLGGLISPFMGEKLRGERDYQFIAVEPASCPSFTRGKFAYDFCDTGKVCPLAKMYTLGSNFIPSANHAGGLRYHGMSPVLSELYHEGLMEARAVEQTKVFEAAEQFARVEGILPAPESSHAIRVAIDEAMKCKETGEEKTIVFGLTGTGYFDMVAYEKFHNGQMTDYIPTDAELEASFAQLPKVPGQD
;
A
#
# COMPACT_ATOMS: atom_id res chain seq x y z
N MET A 1 20.76 28.19 -24.80
CA MET A 1 20.22 27.92 -23.46
C MET A 1 21.09 26.85 -22.85
N THR A 2 21.88 27.17 -21.84
CA THR A 2 22.60 26.16 -21.04
C THR A 2 21.54 25.41 -20.27
N PHE A 3 21.28 24.16 -20.64
CA PHE A 3 20.40 23.28 -19.86
C PHE A 3 21.07 23.09 -18.49
N GLU A 4 20.50 23.72 -17.47
CA GLU A 4 20.91 23.47 -16.09
C GLU A 4 20.70 21.99 -15.80
N LYS A 5 21.74 21.29 -15.34
CA LYS A 5 21.66 19.86 -15.05
C LYS A 5 20.61 19.64 -13.96
N ILE A 6 19.63 18.77 -14.21
CA ILE A 6 18.64 18.39 -13.19
C ILE A 6 19.37 17.91 -11.93
N PRO A 7 19.05 18.44 -10.73
CA PRO A 7 19.71 18.00 -9.50
C PRO A 7 19.40 16.53 -9.19
N TYR A 8 20.28 15.86 -8.43
CA TYR A 8 20.04 14.50 -7.96
C TYR A 8 18.74 14.40 -7.16
N LYS A 9 18.51 15.39 -6.27
CA LYS A 9 17.32 15.45 -5.42
C LYS A 9 16.55 16.72 -5.71
N ILE A 10 15.31 16.56 -6.12
CA ILE A 10 14.37 17.65 -6.30
C ILE A 10 13.52 17.74 -5.04
N TYR A 11 13.66 18.85 -4.33
CA TYR A 11 12.86 19.15 -3.14
C TYR A 11 11.84 20.25 -3.44
N LEU A 12 10.68 20.10 -2.84
CA LEU A 12 9.74 21.21 -2.64
C LEU A 12 10.12 21.94 -1.35
N THR A 13 9.73 23.19 -1.22
CA THR A 13 9.73 23.90 0.06
C THR A 13 8.46 23.54 0.86
N GLU A 14 8.41 23.89 2.14
CA GLU A 14 7.19 23.68 2.95
C GLU A 14 5.98 24.40 2.36
N ASP A 15 6.16 25.58 1.75
CA ASP A 15 5.10 26.38 1.14
C ASP A 15 4.60 25.79 -0.19
N GLU A 16 5.40 24.93 -0.83
CA GLU A 16 5.03 24.21 -2.06
C GLU A 16 4.34 22.87 -1.77
N MET A 17 4.20 22.48 -0.51
CA MET A 17 3.51 21.25 -0.14
C MET A 17 2.02 21.33 -0.48
N PRO A 18 1.42 20.23 -0.93
CA PRO A 18 -0.01 20.19 -1.24
C PRO A 18 -0.89 20.58 -0.04
N MET A 19 -1.89 21.41 -0.30
CA MET A 19 -2.88 21.87 0.69
C MET A 19 -4.10 20.94 0.75
N ASN A 20 -4.33 20.16 -0.29
CA ASN A 20 -5.45 19.24 -0.44
C ASN A 20 -4.93 17.85 -0.79
N TRP A 21 -5.63 16.81 -0.35
CA TRP A 21 -5.54 15.48 -0.95
C TRP A 21 -6.33 15.44 -2.24
N TYR A 22 -5.95 14.52 -3.13
CA TYR A 22 -6.60 14.33 -4.42
C TYR A 22 -7.38 13.02 -4.46
N ASN A 23 -8.70 13.14 -4.67
CA ASN A 23 -9.60 12.00 -4.80
C ASN A 23 -9.82 11.66 -6.27
N VAL A 24 -9.07 10.69 -6.78
CA VAL A 24 -9.13 10.27 -8.18
C VAL A 24 -10.52 9.77 -8.60
N ARG A 25 -11.34 9.30 -7.65
CA ARG A 25 -12.70 8.83 -7.93
C ARG A 25 -13.59 9.91 -8.53
N ALA A 26 -13.36 11.18 -8.18
CA ALA A 26 -14.11 12.29 -8.76
C ALA A 26 -13.96 12.37 -10.30
N ASP A 27 -12.85 11.94 -10.84
CA ASP A 27 -12.58 11.93 -12.28
C ASP A 27 -12.91 10.60 -12.97
N MET A 28 -13.11 9.51 -12.23
CA MET A 28 -13.48 8.21 -12.79
C MET A 28 -14.89 8.25 -13.39
N LYS A 29 -15.05 7.69 -14.59
CA LYS A 29 -16.37 7.52 -15.25
C LYS A 29 -17.17 6.42 -14.55
N THR A 30 -16.56 5.26 -14.39
CA THR A 30 -17.11 4.16 -13.58
C THR A 30 -16.57 4.29 -12.17
N LYS A 31 -17.45 4.54 -11.21
CA LYS A 31 -17.06 4.59 -9.80
C LYS A 31 -16.84 3.17 -9.28
N PRO A 32 -15.92 2.96 -8.33
CA PRO A 32 -15.80 1.66 -7.67
C PRO A 32 -17.15 1.23 -7.08
N ALA A 33 -17.47 -0.05 -7.21
CA ALA A 33 -18.70 -0.58 -6.66
C ALA A 33 -18.75 -0.40 -5.13
N PRO A 34 -19.94 -0.19 -4.54
CA PRO A 34 -20.08 0.04 -3.10
C PRO A 34 -19.67 -1.19 -2.29
N LEU A 35 -19.24 -0.97 -1.04
CA LEU A 35 -19.09 -2.04 -0.07
C LEU A 35 -20.47 -2.64 0.22
N LEU A 36 -20.56 -3.97 0.32
CA LEU A 36 -21.82 -4.64 0.62
C LEU A 36 -21.80 -5.27 2.02
N ASN A 37 -22.96 -5.21 2.66
CA ASN A 37 -23.21 -5.97 3.89
C ASN A 37 -23.28 -7.46 3.53
N PRO A 38 -22.41 -8.31 4.12
CA PRO A 38 -22.35 -9.73 3.75
C PRO A 38 -23.63 -10.53 4.09
N ALA A 39 -24.41 -10.06 5.09
CA ALA A 39 -25.64 -10.74 5.49
C ALA A 39 -26.83 -10.42 4.57
N THR A 40 -26.89 -9.23 3.98
CA THR A 40 -28.01 -8.75 3.18
C THR A 40 -27.70 -8.59 1.71
N GLY A 41 -26.43 -8.47 1.32
CA GLY A 41 -25.98 -8.15 -0.03
C GLY A 41 -26.31 -6.71 -0.47
N THR A 42 -26.72 -5.84 0.46
CA THR A 42 -27.07 -4.45 0.16
C THR A 42 -25.87 -3.52 0.37
N PRO A 43 -25.80 -2.39 -0.37
CA PRO A 43 -24.77 -1.37 -0.16
C PRO A 43 -24.77 -0.85 1.28
N MET A 44 -23.57 -0.73 1.86
CA MET A 44 -23.35 -0.18 3.20
C MET A 44 -23.25 1.33 3.14
N GLY A 45 -23.98 1.98 4.04
CA GLY A 45 -23.93 3.42 4.25
C GLY A 45 -23.11 3.82 5.47
N PHE A 46 -23.21 5.10 5.82
CA PHE A 46 -22.47 5.69 6.93
C PHE A 46 -22.72 4.96 8.28
N ASP A 47 -23.97 4.70 8.60
CA ASP A 47 -24.36 4.10 9.89
C ASP A 47 -23.92 2.63 9.99
N ASP A 48 -23.83 1.92 8.87
CA ASP A 48 -23.35 0.53 8.83
C ASP A 48 -21.84 0.44 9.13
N LEU A 49 -21.07 1.43 8.71
CA LEU A 49 -19.62 1.48 8.89
C LEU A 49 -19.19 2.10 10.22
N ARG A 50 -20.06 2.88 10.87
CA ARG A 50 -19.78 3.64 12.11
C ARG A 50 -19.36 2.80 13.32
N PRO A 51 -19.82 1.57 13.51
CA PRO A 51 -19.30 0.71 14.57
C PRO A 51 -17.80 0.38 14.45
N VAL A 52 -17.27 0.39 13.22
CA VAL A 52 -15.90 -0.04 12.89
C VAL A 52 -14.96 1.15 12.69
N PHE A 53 -15.40 2.20 11.96
CA PHE A 53 -14.54 3.31 11.53
C PHE A 53 -14.91 4.64 12.21
N CYS A 54 -13.95 5.58 12.19
CA CYS A 54 -14.19 6.96 12.58
C CYS A 54 -15.12 7.66 11.57
N ASP A 55 -15.95 8.58 12.06
CA ASP A 55 -16.97 9.27 11.25
C ASP A 55 -16.39 9.97 10.02
N GLU A 56 -15.28 10.70 10.17
CA GLU A 56 -14.66 11.39 9.04
C GLU A 56 -14.04 10.43 8.02
N LEU A 57 -13.46 9.33 8.47
CA LEU A 57 -12.92 8.31 7.58
C LEU A 57 -14.02 7.65 6.75
N ILE A 58 -15.23 7.49 7.32
CA ILE A 58 -16.39 6.99 6.57
C ILE A 58 -16.82 7.99 5.50
N ARG A 59 -16.87 9.30 5.83
CA ARG A 59 -17.20 10.34 4.82
C ARG A 59 -16.24 10.30 3.65
N GLN A 60 -14.94 10.23 3.94
CA GLN A 60 -13.89 10.13 2.91
C GLN A 60 -13.97 8.82 2.13
N GLU A 61 -14.33 7.70 2.77
CA GLU A 61 -14.53 6.42 2.09
C GLU A 61 -15.68 6.47 1.07
N LEU A 62 -16.77 7.11 1.43
CA LEU A 62 -18.00 7.17 0.63
C LEU A 62 -18.04 8.30 -0.39
N ASP A 63 -17.16 9.31 -0.28
CA ASP A 63 -17.14 10.49 -1.17
C ASP A 63 -16.51 10.13 -2.54
N ASN A 64 -17.36 10.01 -3.54
CA ASN A 64 -16.97 9.76 -4.91
C ASN A 64 -16.84 11.01 -5.79
N ASP A 65 -17.21 12.19 -5.27
CA ASP A 65 -17.48 13.37 -6.10
C ASP A 65 -16.55 14.56 -5.81
N THR A 66 -16.10 14.71 -4.56
CA THR A 66 -15.21 15.81 -4.19
C THR A 66 -13.78 15.48 -4.62
N ARG A 67 -13.26 16.22 -5.61
CA ARG A 67 -11.91 15.99 -6.18
C ARG A 67 -10.80 16.37 -5.21
N GLU A 68 -10.91 17.54 -4.58
CA GLU A 68 -9.88 18.07 -3.68
C GLU A 68 -10.45 18.13 -2.25
N ILE A 69 -9.81 17.40 -1.33
CA ILE A 69 -10.21 17.35 0.07
C ILE A 69 -9.15 18.07 0.89
N PRO A 70 -9.49 19.17 1.59
CA PRO A 70 -8.54 19.95 2.36
C PRO A 70 -7.82 19.13 3.42
N ILE A 71 -6.50 19.27 3.49
CA ILE A 71 -5.68 18.66 4.54
C ILE A 71 -5.77 19.57 5.77
N PRO A 72 -6.28 19.12 6.92
CA PRO A 72 -6.29 19.89 8.16
C PRO A 72 -4.92 20.48 8.51
N GLN A 73 -4.90 21.68 9.09
CA GLN A 73 -3.65 22.37 9.41
C GLN A 73 -2.75 21.54 10.31
N GLU A 74 -3.30 20.86 11.31
CA GLU A 74 -2.57 20.03 12.25
C GLU A 74 -1.90 18.84 11.57
N ILE A 75 -2.55 18.24 10.57
CA ILE A 75 -1.94 17.18 9.75
C ILE A 75 -0.80 17.75 8.91
N ARG A 76 -0.97 18.94 8.31
CA ARG A 76 0.08 19.61 7.53
C ARG A 76 1.28 19.96 8.39
N ASP A 77 1.06 20.44 9.61
CA ASP A 77 2.13 20.76 10.55
C ASP A 77 2.91 19.50 10.96
N PHE A 78 2.19 18.38 11.12
CA PHE A 78 2.85 17.09 11.33
C PHE A 78 3.63 16.63 10.08
N TYR A 79 3.08 16.79 8.90
CA TYR A 79 3.76 16.46 7.65
C TYR A 79 5.09 17.21 7.51
N LYS A 80 5.21 18.46 7.91
CA LYS A 80 6.45 19.24 7.86
C LYS A 80 7.60 18.61 8.65
N MET A 81 7.33 17.74 9.63
CA MET A 81 8.38 17.04 10.36
C MET A 81 9.19 16.06 9.50
N TYR A 82 8.62 15.57 8.37
CA TYR A 82 9.27 14.57 7.52
C TYR A 82 9.01 14.75 6.02
N ARG A 83 8.19 15.70 5.63
CA ARG A 83 7.87 16.07 4.25
C ARG A 83 8.31 17.51 3.98
N PRO A 84 8.49 17.89 2.71
CA PRO A 84 8.30 17.09 1.50
C PRO A 84 9.34 15.97 1.37
N SER A 85 8.94 14.82 0.85
CA SER A 85 9.87 13.75 0.53
C SER A 85 10.54 13.99 -0.83
N PRO A 86 11.82 13.61 -1.03
CA PRO A 86 12.52 13.95 -2.26
C PRO A 86 12.02 13.14 -3.47
N LEU A 87 12.00 13.78 -4.63
CA LEU A 87 12.06 13.11 -5.93
C LEU A 87 13.52 13.05 -6.36
N VAL A 88 14.05 11.86 -6.57
CA VAL A 88 15.48 11.65 -6.85
C VAL A 88 15.66 11.14 -8.27
N ARG A 89 16.59 11.71 -9.02
CA ARG A 89 17.01 11.15 -10.29
C ARG A 89 18.11 10.13 -10.10
N ALA A 90 17.89 8.92 -10.59
CA ALA A 90 18.76 7.76 -10.42
C ALA A 90 19.91 7.76 -11.44
N TYR A 91 20.74 8.81 -11.45
CA TYR A 91 21.85 8.96 -12.40
C TYR A 91 22.83 7.78 -12.36
N CYS A 92 23.15 7.26 -11.17
CA CYS A 92 24.07 6.14 -11.05
C CYS A 92 23.47 4.85 -11.63
N LEU A 93 22.15 4.66 -11.47
CA LEU A 93 21.45 3.52 -12.07
C LEU A 93 21.36 3.66 -13.59
N GLU A 94 21.05 4.85 -14.13
CA GLU A 94 21.03 5.13 -15.56
C GLU A 94 22.39 4.81 -16.20
N GLU A 95 23.49 5.27 -15.59
CA GLU A 95 24.86 5.02 -16.03
C GLU A 95 25.21 3.51 -15.97
N LYS A 96 24.85 2.85 -14.85
CA LYS A 96 25.09 1.40 -14.67
C LYS A 96 24.40 0.55 -15.72
N LEU A 97 23.16 0.93 -16.09
CA LEU A 97 22.38 0.23 -17.11
C LEU A 97 22.79 0.61 -18.54
N GLN A 98 23.48 1.73 -18.71
CA GLN A 98 23.81 2.30 -20.02
C GLN A 98 22.55 2.49 -20.86
N THR A 99 21.50 3.04 -20.28
CA THR A 99 20.20 3.26 -20.91
C THR A 99 20.00 4.73 -21.28
N PRO A 100 19.26 5.05 -22.36
CA PRO A 100 18.81 6.41 -22.62
C PRO A 100 17.64 6.84 -21.71
N ALA A 101 17.02 5.92 -20.98
CA ALA A 101 15.92 6.24 -20.08
C ALA A 101 16.35 7.20 -18.98
N LYS A 102 15.43 8.10 -18.58
CA LYS A 102 15.57 8.99 -17.43
C LYS A 102 14.77 8.39 -16.28
N ILE A 103 15.46 7.98 -15.19
CA ILE A 103 14.87 7.24 -14.10
C ILE A 103 14.74 8.14 -12.86
N TYR A 104 13.55 8.24 -12.30
CA TYR A 104 13.26 8.98 -11.07
C TYR A 104 12.60 8.08 -10.05
N TYR A 105 12.88 8.31 -8.76
CA TYR A 105 12.14 7.65 -7.68
C TYR A 105 11.66 8.64 -6.63
N LYS A 106 10.39 8.46 -6.20
CA LYS A 106 9.81 9.19 -5.08
C LYS A 106 10.15 8.47 -3.79
N PHE A 107 11.02 9.04 -2.97
CA PHE A 107 11.59 8.35 -1.82
C PHE A 107 10.77 8.57 -0.54
N GLU A 108 9.84 7.68 -0.28
CA GLU A 108 8.97 7.67 0.90
C GLU A 108 9.55 6.93 2.12
N GLY A 109 10.61 6.16 1.94
CA GLY A 109 11.36 5.52 3.04
C GLY A 109 12.23 6.47 3.86
N ASN A 110 12.32 7.73 3.44
CA ASN A 110 13.15 8.77 4.07
C ASN A 110 12.41 9.50 5.22
N ASN A 111 11.72 8.77 6.06
CA ASN A 111 11.07 9.32 7.24
C ASN A 111 11.28 8.41 8.46
N THR A 112 10.90 8.89 9.64
CA THR A 112 11.14 8.23 10.91
C THR A 112 10.45 6.86 11.04
N SER A 113 9.35 6.62 10.33
CA SER A 113 8.70 5.31 10.29
C SER A 113 9.32 4.35 9.27
N GLY A 114 10.16 4.87 8.37
CA GLY A 114 10.82 4.13 7.31
C GLY A 114 9.91 3.74 6.14
N SER A 115 8.71 4.31 6.01
CA SER A 115 7.80 4.02 4.88
C SER A 115 6.74 5.11 4.64
N HIS A 116 6.10 5.06 3.45
CA HIS A 116 4.96 5.90 3.05
C HIS A 116 3.76 5.84 4.01
N LYS A 117 3.65 4.79 4.82
CA LYS A 117 2.45 4.53 5.63
C LYS A 117 2.17 5.62 6.67
N LEU A 118 3.19 6.35 7.09
CA LEU A 118 3.04 7.46 8.04
C LEU A 118 2.07 8.53 7.54
N ASN A 119 1.97 8.76 6.24
CA ASN A 119 1.07 9.75 5.64
C ASN A 119 -0.40 9.52 6.03
N SER A 120 -0.85 8.27 5.93
CA SER A 120 -2.22 7.89 6.30
C SER A 120 -2.37 7.64 7.80
N ALA A 121 -1.33 7.13 8.48
CA ALA A 121 -1.37 6.88 9.92
C ALA A 121 -1.66 8.16 10.72
N ILE A 122 -1.02 9.28 10.35
CA ILE A 122 -1.27 10.59 10.96
C ILE A 122 -2.71 11.05 10.73
N ALA A 123 -3.22 10.95 9.51
CA ALA A 123 -4.57 11.38 9.18
C ALA A 123 -5.61 10.57 9.95
N GLN A 124 -5.49 9.25 9.97
CA GLN A 124 -6.44 8.37 10.65
C GLN A 124 -6.40 8.56 12.18
N ALA A 125 -5.21 8.67 12.77
CA ALA A 125 -5.05 8.95 14.20
C ALA A 125 -5.59 10.34 14.58
N TYR A 126 -5.37 11.37 13.75
CA TYR A 126 -5.92 12.70 13.94
C TYR A 126 -7.46 12.68 13.99
N TYR A 127 -8.11 12.02 13.03
CA TYR A 127 -9.57 11.94 13.03
C TYR A 127 -10.11 11.12 14.20
N ALA A 128 -9.41 10.05 14.61
CA ALA A 128 -9.76 9.31 15.81
C ALA A 128 -9.69 10.18 17.07
N LYS A 129 -8.63 10.98 17.20
CA LYS A 129 -8.46 11.94 18.31
C LYS A 129 -9.57 12.98 18.33
N ASN A 130 -9.86 13.58 17.18
CA ASN A 130 -10.87 14.64 17.07
C ASN A 130 -12.29 14.11 17.35
N GLN A 131 -12.56 12.85 17.08
CA GLN A 131 -13.82 12.19 17.47
C GLN A 131 -13.90 11.89 18.97
N GLY A 132 -12.82 12.11 19.73
CA GLY A 132 -12.76 11.83 21.17
C GLY A 132 -12.60 10.37 21.50
N LEU A 133 -12.02 9.58 20.57
CA LEU A 133 -11.73 8.16 20.83
C LEU A 133 -10.59 7.99 21.83
N LYS A 134 -10.64 6.90 22.57
CA LYS A 134 -9.60 6.48 23.52
C LYS A 134 -8.39 5.88 22.77
N GLY A 135 -8.66 5.10 21.75
CA GLY A 135 -7.62 4.41 21.01
C GLY A 135 -8.11 3.80 19.70
N VAL A 136 -7.19 3.13 19.04
CA VAL A 136 -7.43 2.45 17.78
C VAL A 136 -6.89 1.03 17.79
N THR A 137 -7.50 0.16 17.00
CA THR A 137 -7.01 -1.19 16.72
C THR A 137 -6.60 -1.28 15.25
N THR A 138 -5.64 -2.13 14.94
CA THR A 138 -5.20 -2.30 13.56
C THR A 138 -4.51 -3.64 13.34
N GLU A 139 -4.42 -4.03 12.06
CA GLU A 139 -3.55 -5.08 11.58
C GLU A 139 -2.18 -4.54 11.15
N THR A 140 -1.19 -5.43 11.03
CA THR A 140 0.03 -5.14 10.28
C THR A 140 0.65 -6.41 9.70
N GLY A 141 1.07 -6.35 8.43
CA GLY A 141 1.77 -7.45 7.76
C GLY A 141 3.24 -7.52 8.18
N ALA A 142 4.09 -6.74 7.50
CA ALA A 142 5.53 -6.68 7.78
C ALA A 142 5.91 -5.81 9.00
N GLY A 143 4.96 -5.12 9.60
CA GLY A 143 5.16 -4.19 10.71
C GLY A 143 5.35 -2.73 10.32
N GLN A 144 5.40 -2.39 9.03
CA GLN A 144 5.55 -1.02 8.56
C GLN A 144 4.37 -0.13 8.93
N TRP A 145 3.14 -0.65 8.75
CA TRP A 145 1.93 0.07 9.13
C TRP A 145 1.81 0.23 10.64
N GLY A 146 2.01 -0.87 11.38
CA GLY A 146 1.99 -0.83 12.86
C GLY A 146 3.01 0.15 13.42
N THR A 147 4.22 0.22 12.85
CA THR A 147 5.24 1.21 13.23
C THR A 147 4.74 2.64 13.01
N ALA A 148 4.23 2.95 11.82
CA ALA A 148 3.74 4.28 11.49
C ALA A 148 2.55 4.71 12.38
N LEU A 149 1.61 3.80 12.61
CA LEU A 149 0.45 4.08 13.45
C LEU A 149 0.83 4.23 14.92
N SER A 150 1.75 3.42 15.44
CA SER A 150 2.23 3.54 16.82
C SER A 150 2.82 4.92 17.09
N MET A 151 3.62 5.45 16.14
CA MET A 151 4.16 6.82 16.22
C MET A 151 3.04 7.86 16.24
N ALA A 152 2.09 7.76 15.31
CA ALA A 152 0.98 8.69 15.19
C ALA A 152 0.10 8.68 16.47
N CYS A 153 -0.20 7.51 17.01
CA CYS A 153 -0.97 7.36 18.24
C CYS A 153 -0.26 7.94 19.45
N TYR A 154 1.04 7.65 19.60
CA TYR A 154 1.81 8.23 20.70
C TYR A 154 1.81 9.75 20.65
N TYR A 155 2.05 10.33 19.48
CA TYR A 155 2.06 11.78 19.28
C TYR A 155 0.70 12.42 19.61
N LEU A 156 -0.39 11.75 19.26
CA LEU A 156 -1.77 12.25 19.46
C LEU A 156 -2.39 11.82 20.79
N GLY A 157 -1.68 11.04 21.62
CA GLY A 157 -2.16 10.56 22.92
C GLY A 157 -3.30 9.54 22.82
N LEU A 158 -3.22 8.62 21.86
CA LEU A 158 -4.16 7.51 21.67
C LEU A 158 -3.54 6.17 22.04
N ASP A 159 -4.33 5.27 22.61
CA ASP A 159 -3.97 3.87 22.75
C ASP A 159 -3.89 3.21 21.36
N CYS A 160 -2.91 2.32 21.16
CA CYS A 160 -2.70 1.61 19.90
C CYS A 160 -2.58 0.10 20.13
N GLN A 161 -3.51 -0.69 19.55
CA GLN A 161 -3.50 -2.16 19.59
C GLN A 161 -3.23 -2.69 18.19
N VAL A 162 -2.13 -3.43 18.03
CA VAL A 162 -1.66 -3.94 16.74
C VAL A 162 -1.69 -5.45 16.70
N TYR A 163 -2.42 -6.02 15.74
CA TYR A 163 -2.39 -7.45 15.42
C TYR A 163 -1.40 -7.66 14.26
N MET A 164 -0.26 -8.28 14.55
CA MET A 164 0.82 -8.49 13.58
C MET A 164 0.81 -9.91 13.05
N VAL A 165 0.86 -10.08 11.73
CA VAL A 165 0.96 -11.41 11.09
C VAL A 165 2.05 -12.24 11.76
N LYS A 166 1.71 -13.44 12.26
CA LYS A 166 2.55 -14.26 13.12
C LYS A 166 3.95 -14.52 12.56
N VAL A 167 4.05 -14.91 11.29
CA VAL A 167 5.36 -15.15 10.68
C VAL A 167 6.23 -13.88 10.64
N SER A 168 5.63 -12.72 10.43
CA SER A 168 6.35 -11.44 10.46
C SER A 168 6.72 -11.01 11.88
N TYR A 169 5.85 -11.30 12.86
CA TYR A 169 6.14 -11.06 14.27
C TYR A 169 7.40 -11.79 14.75
N GLU A 170 7.62 -12.99 14.22
CA GLU A 170 8.81 -13.81 14.50
C GLU A 170 10.04 -13.37 13.66
N GLN A 171 9.86 -13.11 12.37
CA GLN A 171 10.96 -12.79 11.44
C GLN A 171 11.46 -11.34 11.54
N LYS A 172 10.66 -10.43 12.08
CA LYS A 172 10.98 -8.99 12.15
C LYS A 172 10.88 -8.45 13.59
N PRO A 173 11.68 -9.00 14.53
CA PRO A 173 11.58 -8.64 15.95
C PRO A 173 11.81 -7.16 16.22
N PHE A 174 12.69 -6.50 15.46
CA PHE A 174 13.00 -5.08 15.66
C PHE A 174 11.83 -4.16 15.33
N ARG A 175 10.99 -4.49 14.35
CA ARG A 175 9.76 -3.72 14.09
C ARG A 175 8.79 -3.79 15.27
N ARG A 176 8.66 -4.98 15.87
CA ARG A 176 7.85 -5.15 17.09
C ARG A 176 8.37 -4.26 18.23
N GLU A 177 9.69 -4.24 18.43
CA GLU A 177 10.28 -3.42 19.51
C GLU A 177 10.13 -1.92 19.22
N VAL A 178 10.20 -1.48 17.95
CA VAL A 178 9.88 -0.09 17.61
C VAL A 178 8.44 0.27 17.95
N MET A 179 7.45 -0.57 17.58
CA MET A 179 6.05 -0.34 17.95
C MET A 179 5.86 -0.26 19.47
N ARG A 180 6.49 -1.16 20.22
CA ARG A 180 6.45 -1.16 21.70
C ARG A 180 7.14 0.06 22.31
N THR A 181 8.22 0.56 21.69
CA THR A 181 8.89 1.78 22.11
C THR A 181 7.98 3.00 22.01
N TYR A 182 7.08 3.02 21.00
CA TYR A 182 6.01 4.02 20.89
C TYR A 182 4.74 3.68 21.68
N GLY A 183 4.80 2.69 22.59
CA GLY A 183 3.71 2.38 23.52
C GLY A 183 2.59 1.51 22.95
N ALA A 184 2.72 0.97 21.73
CA ALA A 184 1.69 0.09 21.19
C ALA A 184 1.72 -1.30 21.82
N ALA A 185 0.53 -1.88 22.05
CA ALA A 185 0.36 -3.29 22.36
C ALA A 185 0.38 -4.10 21.05
N VAL A 186 1.33 -5.05 20.94
CA VAL A 186 1.53 -5.85 19.71
C VAL A 186 1.27 -7.31 19.99
N THR A 187 0.28 -7.88 19.28
CA THR A 187 -0.17 -9.27 19.41
C THR A 187 0.10 -10.05 18.11
N PRO A 188 0.73 -11.25 18.15
CA PRO A 188 0.86 -12.07 16.95
C PRO A 188 -0.51 -12.61 16.51
N SER A 189 -0.82 -12.56 15.22
CA SER A 189 -2.11 -12.97 14.65
C SER A 189 -1.96 -14.14 13.67
N PRO A 190 -2.85 -15.17 13.74
CA PRO A 190 -3.98 -15.29 14.66
C PRO A 190 -3.56 -15.60 16.10
N SER A 191 -4.36 -15.10 17.06
CA SER A 191 -4.13 -15.21 18.49
C SER A 191 -5.32 -15.90 19.22
N ASP A 192 -5.13 -16.19 20.48
CA ASP A 192 -6.20 -16.69 21.37
C ASP A 192 -6.96 -15.56 22.11
N THR A 193 -6.59 -14.30 21.86
CA THR A 193 -7.18 -13.14 22.55
C THR A 193 -8.55 -12.75 22.01
N THR A 194 -8.85 -13.08 20.76
CA THR A 194 -10.13 -12.79 20.07
C THR A 194 -10.90 -14.08 19.76
N SER A 195 -12.21 -13.99 19.56
CA SER A 195 -13.04 -15.16 19.20
C SER A 195 -12.71 -15.63 17.79
N VAL A 196 -12.54 -14.70 16.86
CA VAL A 196 -12.19 -15.02 15.48
C VAL A 196 -10.79 -15.61 15.37
N GLY A 197 -9.84 -15.11 16.15
CA GLY A 197 -8.48 -15.66 16.21
C GLY A 197 -8.46 -17.12 16.68
N ARG A 198 -9.20 -17.43 17.75
CA ARG A 198 -9.38 -18.81 18.23
C ARG A 198 -10.05 -19.71 17.19
N ALA A 199 -11.04 -19.20 16.45
CA ALA A 199 -11.70 -19.97 15.39
C ALA A 199 -10.70 -20.30 14.25
N ILE A 200 -9.93 -19.31 13.79
CA ILE A 200 -8.90 -19.49 12.74
C ILE A 200 -7.82 -20.49 13.20
N LEU A 201 -7.35 -20.39 14.46
CA LEU A 201 -6.35 -21.33 14.98
C LEU A 201 -6.89 -22.77 15.09
N LYS A 202 -8.18 -22.94 15.34
CA LYS A 202 -8.84 -24.25 15.37
C LYS A 202 -8.99 -24.84 13.96
N GLU A 203 -9.36 -24.03 12.97
CA GLU A 203 -9.55 -24.46 11.59
C GLU A 203 -8.22 -24.71 10.88
N HIS A 204 -7.21 -23.90 11.16
CA HIS A 204 -5.89 -23.94 10.54
C HIS A 204 -4.77 -24.05 11.60
N PRO A 205 -4.62 -25.21 12.26
CA PRO A 205 -3.56 -25.43 13.25
C PRO A 205 -2.18 -25.25 12.62
N GLY A 206 -1.33 -24.45 13.24
CA GLY A 206 0.03 -24.20 12.73
C GLY A 206 0.12 -23.15 11.60
N THR A 207 -0.95 -22.45 11.28
CA THR A 207 -0.92 -21.35 10.29
C THR A 207 0.13 -20.29 10.65
N THR A 208 0.81 -19.78 9.63
CA THR A 208 1.74 -18.64 9.74
C THR A 208 1.03 -17.29 9.83
N GLY A 209 -0.31 -17.30 9.68
CA GLY A 209 -1.14 -16.11 9.62
C GLY A 209 -1.11 -15.41 8.26
N SER A 210 -2.06 -14.53 8.08
CA SER A 210 -2.17 -13.63 6.91
C SER A 210 -2.62 -12.25 7.35
N LEU A 211 -2.56 -11.30 6.44
CA LEU A 211 -3.12 -9.97 6.71
C LEU A 211 -4.63 -10.05 6.96
N GLY A 212 -5.35 -10.90 6.21
CA GLY A 212 -6.77 -11.15 6.43
C GLY A 212 -7.11 -11.65 7.83
N CYS A 213 -6.29 -12.54 8.42
CA CYS A 213 -6.46 -12.99 9.80
C CYS A 213 -6.30 -11.81 10.79
N ALA A 214 -5.26 -11.00 10.60
CA ALA A 214 -4.98 -9.86 11.48
C ALA A 214 -6.06 -8.76 11.38
N ILE A 215 -6.63 -8.55 10.20
CA ILE A 215 -7.78 -7.65 9.98
C ILE A 215 -8.98 -8.13 10.81
N SER A 216 -9.33 -9.43 10.71
CA SER A 216 -10.46 -10.00 11.44
C SER A 216 -10.35 -9.76 12.93
N GLU A 217 -9.17 -9.99 13.53
CA GLU A 217 -8.93 -9.79 14.95
C GLU A 217 -8.99 -8.32 15.35
N ALA A 218 -8.40 -7.43 14.54
CA ALA A 218 -8.40 -5.99 14.81
C ALA A 218 -9.81 -5.39 14.75
N VAL A 219 -10.63 -5.83 13.80
CA VAL A 219 -12.04 -5.41 13.67
C VAL A 219 -12.88 -5.90 14.84
N GLU A 220 -12.74 -7.17 15.24
CA GLU A 220 -13.42 -7.70 16.44
C GLU A 220 -13.02 -6.92 17.70
N ALA A 221 -11.74 -6.64 17.87
CA ALA A 221 -11.24 -5.89 19.01
C ALA A 221 -11.78 -4.45 19.05
N ALA A 222 -11.90 -3.77 17.89
CA ALA A 222 -12.51 -2.46 17.83
C ALA A 222 -14.00 -2.48 18.21
N ALA A 223 -14.74 -3.42 17.63
CA ALA A 223 -16.19 -3.53 17.85
C ALA A 223 -16.54 -3.92 19.31
N SER A 224 -15.66 -4.65 19.99
CA SER A 224 -15.89 -5.11 21.37
C SER A 224 -15.45 -4.11 22.44
N GLN A 225 -14.74 -3.04 22.09
CA GLN A 225 -14.19 -2.06 23.05
C GLN A 225 -14.80 -0.67 22.86
N PRO A 226 -15.59 -0.16 23.83
CA PRO A 226 -16.10 1.21 23.77
C PRO A 226 -14.98 2.25 23.67
N GLY A 227 -15.12 3.21 22.74
CA GLY A 227 -14.13 4.26 22.52
C GLY A 227 -12.97 3.84 21.62
N TYR A 228 -13.01 2.66 21.02
CA TYR A 228 -12.03 2.22 20.00
C TYR A 228 -12.66 2.16 18.61
N ARG A 229 -11.83 2.36 17.59
CA ARG A 229 -12.19 2.14 16.19
C ARG A 229 -11.02 1.47 15.47
N TYR A 230 -11.36 0.75 14.41
CA TYR A 230 -10.40 0.15 13.53
C TYR A 230 -9.85 1.17 12.53
N VAL A 231 -8.56 1.11 12.28
CA VAL A 231 -7.86 1.87 11.25
C VAL A 231 -6.96 0.93 10.46
N LEU A 232 -6.68 1.24 9.20
CA LEU A 232 -6.00 0.30 8.31
C LEU A 232 -4.97 0.97 7.40
N GLY A 233 -3.96 0.19 6.99
CA GLY A 233 -2.80 0.69 6.25
C GLY A 233 -2.89 0.62 4.74
N SER A 234 -3.99 0.12 4.15
CA SER A 234 -4.13 -0.03 2.70
C SER A 234 -5.58 -0.31 2.30
N VAL A 235 -5.82 -0.59 1.01
CA VAL A 235 -7.06 -1.08 0.38
C VAL A 235 -8.15 -0.04 0.21
N LEU A 236 -8.66 0.56 1.29
CA LEU A 236 -9.82 1.45 1.27
C LEU A 236 -9.50 2.81 0.64
N ASN A 237 -10.55 3.44 0.11
CA ASN A 237 -10.48 4.69 -0.65
C ASN A 237 -9.86 5.82 0.17
N GLN A 238 -10.24 5.94 1.45
CA GLN A 238 -9.69 6.93 2.37
C GLN A 238 -8.16 6.81 2.53
N VAL A 239 -7.62 5.58 2.49
CA VAL A 239 -6.17 5.37 2.60
C VAL A 239 -5.46 5.82 1.33
N LEU A 240 -6.00 5.48 0.15
CA LEU A 240 -5.48 5.94 -1.14
C LEU A 240 -5.53 7.48 -1.23
N LEU A 241 -6.61 8.08 -0.73
CA LEU A 241 -6.78 9.54 -0.64
C LEU A 241 -5.62 10.17 0.15
N HIS A 242 -5.35 9.71 1.38
CA HIS A 242 -4.24 10.23 2.19
C HIS A 242 -2.88 10.03 1.53
N GLN A 243 -2.70 8.93 0.81
CA GLN A 243 -1.45 8.65 0.09
C GLN A 243 -1.31 9.47 -1.19
N SER A 244 -2.34 10.17 -1.67
CA SER A 244 -2.23 11.04 -2.84
C SER A 244 -1.19 12.16 -2.67
N ILE A 245 -0.82 12.51 -1.44
CA ILE A 245 0.29 13.42 -1.12
C ILE A 245 1.60 13.00 -1.83
N ILE A 246 1.83 11.70 -2.01
CA ILE A 246 3.02 11.15 -2.70
C ILE A 246 3.05 11.62 -4.16
N GLY A 247 1.95 11.40 -4.87
CA GLY A 247 1.82 11.76 -6.28
C GLY A 247 1.77 13.27 -6.51
N LEU A 248 1.07 14.00 -5.63
CA LEU A 248 1.00 15.46 -5.69
C LEU A 248 2.36 16.12 -5.53
N GLU A 249 3.17 15.69 -4.55
CA GLU A 249 4.54 16.18 -4.42
C GLU A 249 5.44 15.73 -5.59
N ALA A 250 5.29 14.48 -6.06
CA ALA A 250 6.06 13.99 -7.20
C ALA A 250 5.76 14.83 -8.45
N LYS A 251 4.48 15.10 -8.71
CA LYS A 251 4.04 15.94 -9.84
C LYS A 251 4.58 17.35 -9.72
N ALA A 252 4.42 18.01 -8.57
CA ALA A 252 4.92 19.35 -8.34
C ALA A 252 6.46 19.45 -8.53
N ALA A 253 7.21 18.43 -8.07
CA ALA A 253 8.65 18.35 -8.26
C ALA A 253 9.05 18.18 -9.74
N LEU A 254 8.31 17.36 -10.50
CA LEU A 254 8.52 17.19 -11.95
C LEU A 254 8.18 18.47 -12.72
N ASP A 255 7.07 19.11 -12.39
CA ASP A 255 6.61 20.35 -13.03
C ASP A 255 7.61 21.51 -12.85
N LYS A 256 8.35 21.58 -11.73
CA LYS A 256 9.43 22.58 -11.51
C LYS A 256 10.51 22.55 -12.60
N TYR A 257 10.71 21.40 -13.21
CA TYR A 257 11.74 21.19 -14.26
C TYR A 257 11.13 20.86 -15.63
N ASN A 258 9.81 21.04 -15.79
CA ASN A 258 9.07 20.70 -17.01
C ASN A 258 9.30 19.24 -17.45
N ILE A 259 9.36 18.31 -16.49
CA ILE A 259 9.54 16.89 -16.76
C ILE A 259 8.17 16.23 -16.81
N VAL A 260 7.91 15.49 -17.87
CA VAL A 260 6.68 14.69 -18.04
C VAL A 260 7.08 13.22 -18.00
N PRO A 261 6.54 12.40 -17.06
CA PRO A 261 6.80 10.98 -17.07
C PRO A 261 6.05 10.27 -18.21
N ASP A 262 6.69 9.26 -18.80
CA ASP A 262 6.06 8.33 -19.75
C ASP A 262 5.48 7.12 -19.00
N ILE A 263 6.23 6.64 -17.99
CA ILE A 263 5.90 5.42 -17.24
C ILE A 263 5.96 5.72 -15.75
N ILE A 264 4.89 5.35 -15.03
CA ILE A 264 4.82 5.46 -13.57
C ILE A 264 4.59 4.07 -12.97
N ILE A 265 5.49 3.66 -12.06
CA ILE A 265 5.57 2.29 -11.53
C ILE A 265 5.43 2.30 -10.02
N GLY A 266 4.62 1.41 -9.47
CA GLY A 266 4.52 1.21 -8.02
C GLY A 266 4.28 -0.24 -7.64
N CYS A 267 4.80 -0.66 -6.49
CA CYS A 267 4.47 -1.97 -5.94
C CYS A 267 3.03 -1.99 -5.42
N ALA A 268 2.36 -3.13 -5.54
CA ALA A 268 0.97 -3.31 -5.18
C ALA A 268 0.76 -4.55 -4.29
N GLY A 269 0.33 -4.29 -3.06
CA GLY A 269 -0.29 -5.27 -2.17
C GLY A 269 -1.78 -4.95 -2.12
N GLY A 270 -2.24 -4.21 -1.10
CA GLY A 270 -3.58 -3.60 -1.12
C GLY A 270 -3.68 -2.33 -1.98
N GLY A 271 -2.57 -1.82 -2.52
CA GLY A 271 -2.53 -0.77 -3.54
C GLY A 271 -2.37 0.67 -3.06
N SER A 272 -2.26 0.94 -1.75
CA SER A 272 -2.30 2.33 -1.23
C SER A 272 -1.17 3.22 -1.74
N ASN A 273 0.08 2.73 -1.78
CA ASN A 273 1.21 3.52 -2.28
C ASN A 273 1.09 3.79 -3.78
N LEU A 274 0.74 2.77 -4.56
CA LEU A 274 0.54 2.91 -6.00
C LEU A 274 -0.60 3.88 -6.29
N GLY A 275 -1.77 3.70 -5.64
CA GLY A 275 -2.92 4.58 -5.80
C GLY A 275 -2.59 6.02 -5.44
N GLY A 276 -1.85 6.24 -4.36
CA GLY A 276 -1.38 7.56 -3.96
C GLY A 276 -0.45 8.20 -4.99
N LEU A 277 0.55 7.44 -5.46
CA LEU A 277 1.53 7.93 -6.44
C LEU A 277 0.88 8.30 -7.78
N ILE A 278 -0.01 7.45 -8.29
CA ILE A 278 -0.59 7.65 -9.63
C ILE A 278 -1.75 8.64 -9.64
N SER A 279 -2.42 8.90 -8.49
CA SER A 279 -3.69 9.65 -8.41
C SER A 279 -3.72 10.93 -9.25
N PRO A 280 -2.81 11.93 -9.12
CA PRO A 280 -2.91 13.16 -9.90
C PRO A 280 -2.65 12.95 -11.40
N PHE A 281 -1.77 12.02 -11.75
CA PHE A 281 -1.47 11.65 -13.14
C PHE A 281 -2.62 10.86 -13.78
N MET A 282 -3.22 9.95 -13.00
CA MET A 282 -4.41 9.22 -13.43
C MET A 282 -5.58 10.17 -13.65
N GLY A 283 -5.74 11.18 -12.80
CA GLY A 283 -6.74 12.23 -13.00
C GLY A 283 -6.56 12.98 -14.34
N GLU A 284 -5.34 13.36 -14.69
CA GLU A 284 -5.04 13.97 -16.00
C GLU A 284 -5.38 13.02 -17.16
N LYS A 285 -5.04 11.72 -17.05
CA LYS A 285 -5.41 10.71 -18.05
C LYS A 285 -6.92 10.55 -18.17
N LEU A 286 -7.64 10.47 -17.07
CA LEU A 286 -9.10 10.34 -17.07
C LEU A 286 -9.82 11.56 -17.68
N ARG A 287 -9.26 12.75 -17.53
CA ARG A 287 -9.77 13.99 -18.16
C ARG A 287 -9.30 14.16 -19.60
N GLY A 288 -8.44 13.26 -20.12
CA GLY A 288 -7.90 13.33 -21.48
C GLY A 288 -6.86 14.44 -21.68
N GLU A 289 -6.24 14.91 -20.61
CA GLU A 289 -5.22 15.97 -20.66
C GLU A 289 -3.86 15.43 -21.07
N ARG A 290 -3.50 14.23 -20.60
CA ARG A 290 -2.26 13.53 -20.92
C ARG A 290 -2.46 12.02 -20.88
N ASP A 291 -1.60 11.30 -21.59
CA ASP A 291 -1.54 9.84 -21.52
C ASP A 291 -0.26 9.42 -20.78
N TYR A 292 -0.42 8.48 -19.85
CA TYR A 292 0.66 7.90 -19.06
C TYR A 292 0.50 6.38 -19.06
N GLN A 293 1.61 5.65 -19.05
CA GLN A 293 1.61 4.23 -18.78
C GLN A 293 1.78 4.00 -17.27
N PHE A 294 0.83 3.31 -16.65
CA PHE A 294 0.90 2.93 -15.24
C PHE A 294 1.15 1.44 -15.09
N ILE A 295 2.10 1.06 -14.25
CA ILE A 295 2.44 -0.35 -14.01
C ILE A 295 2.36 -0.66 -12.51
N ALA A 296 1.42 -1.52 -12.14
CA ALA A 296 1.36 -2.15 -10.84
C ALA A 296 2.31 -3.34 -10.79
N VAL A 297 3.12 -3.45 -9.73
CA VAL A 297 4.02 -4.58 -9.58
C VAL A 297 3.68 -5.36 -8.32
N GLU A 298 3.33 -6.63 -8.49
CA GLU A 298 2.93 -7.53 -7.41
C GLU A 298 3.89 -8.72 -7.28
N PRO A 299 3.93 -9.40 -6.11
CA PRO A 299 4.69 -10.63 -5.97
C PRO A 299 4.09 -11.76 -6.80
N ALA A 300 4.92 -12.53 -7.48
CA ALA A 300 4.47 -13.75 -8.17
C ALA A 300 3.81 -14.78 -7.23
N SER A 301 4.11 -14.70 -5.93
CA SER A 301 3.50 -15.53 -4.89
C SER A 301 2.16 -15.03 -4.36
N CYS A 302 1.73 -13.82 -4.77
CA CYS A 302 0.45 -13.21 -4.39
C CYS A 302 -0.10 -12.35 -5.55
N PRO A 303 -0.44 -13.00 -6.71
CA PRO A 303 -0.69 -12.32 -7.98
C PRO A 303 -2.15 -11.89 -8.12
N SER A 304 -2.62 -10.98 -7.27
CA SER A 304 -4.03 -10.58 -7.19
C SER A 304 -4.56 -9.94 -8.47
N PHE A 305 -3.77 -9.10 -9.16
CA PHE A 305 -4.16 -8.52 -10.45
C PHE A 305 -4.01 -9.52 -11.60
N THR A 306 -2.81 -10.12 -11.72
CA THR A 306 -2.46 -10.90 -12.92
C THR A 306 -3.14 -12.26 -12.99
N ARG A 307 -3.56 -12.81 -11.84
CA ARG A 307 -4.21 -14.13 -11.76
C ARG A 307 -5.46 -14.17 -10.88
N GLY A 308 -5.85 -13.05 -10.26
CA GLY A 308 -7.07 -12.94 -9.47
C GLY A 308 -8.33 -12.81 -10.33
N LYS A 309 -9.49 -12.91 -9.67
CA LYS A 309 -10.81 -12.65 -10.26
C LYS A 309 -11.35 -11.28 -9.82
N PHE A 310 -11.97 -10.55 -10.73
CA PHE A 310 -12.68 -9.31 -10.41
C PHE A 310 -14.08 -9.64 -9.89
N ALA A 311 -14.22 -9.69 -8.57
CA ALA A 311 -15.44 -10.16 -7.92
C ALA A 311 -15.62 -9.49 -6.54
N TYR A 312 -16.81 -9.59 -5.98
CA TYR A 312 -17.00 -9.31 -4.56
C TYR A 312 -16.36 -10.39 -3.71
N ASP A 313 -15.59 -9.97 -2.71
CA ASP A 313 -14.99 -10.86 -1.73
C ASP A 313 -14.91 -10.17 -0.36
N PHE A 314 -14.73 -10.96 0.69
CA PHE A 314 -14.46 -10.43 2.02
C PHE A 314 -13.10 -9.75 2.08
N CYS A 315 -13.04 -8.62 2.78
CA CYS A 315 -11.77 -7.93 3.01
C CYS A 315 -10.86 -8.67 4.01
N ASP A 316 -11.37 -9.71 4.67
CA ASP A 316 -10.69 -10.47 5.73
C ASP A 316 -10.96 -11.98 5.67
N THR A 317 -10.08 -12.75 6.32
CA THR A 317 -10.19 -14.23 6.35
C THR A 317 -11.32 -14.73 7.26
N GLY A 318 -11.58 -14.04 8.37
CA GLY A 318 -12.62 -14.39 9.33
C GLY A 318 -14.03 -13.98 8.92
N LYS A 319 -14.19 -13.31 7.77
CA LYS A 319 -15.48 -12.90 7.18
C LYS A 319 -16.31 -11.98 8.10
N VAL A 320 -15.63 -11.11 8.85
CA VAL A 320 -16.26 -10.12 9.73
C VAL A 320 -16.33 -8.73 9.09
N CYS A 321 -15.61 -8.54 7.97
CA CYS A 321 -15.61 -7.29 7.21
C CYS A 321 -16.66 -7.26 6.10
N PRO A 322 -16.96 -6.08 5.53
CA PRO A 322 -17.78 -5.94 4.33
C PRO A 322 -17.23 -6.71 3.12
N LEU A 323 -18.09 -6.95 2.14
CA LEU A 323 -17.69 -7.39 0.81
C LEU A 323 -17.26 -6.17 -0.01
N ALA A 324 -16.09 -6.26 -0.65
CA ALA A 324 -15.60 -5.28 -1.60
C ALA A 324 -15.47 -5.89 -2.99
N LYS A 325 -15.84 -5.17 -4.04
CA LYS A 325 -15.59 -5.61 -5.43
C LYS A 325 -14.15 -5.26 -5.78
N MET A 326 -13.35 -6.29 -6.01
CA MET A 326 -11.91 -6.13 -6.20
C MET A 326 -11.33 -7.28 -7.02
N TYR A 327 -10.13 -7.11 -7.53
CA TYR A 327 -9.33 -8.26 -7.96
C TYR A 327 -8.87 -9.01 -6.72
N THR A 328 -9.24 -10.29 -6.63
CA THR A 328 -9.00 -11.11 -5.44
C THR A 328 -8.50 -12.52 -5.81
N LEU A 329 -7.69 -13.09 -4.92
CA LEU A 329 -7.28 -14.49 -4.92
C LEU A 329 -8.23 -15.37 -4.08
N GLY A 330 -9.25 -14.75 -3.47
CA GLY A 330 -10.14 -15.36 -2.48
C GLY A 330 -9.71 -15.10 -1.05
N SER A 331 -10.65 -14.73 -0.17
CA SER A 331 -10.39 -14.39 1.25
C SER A 331 -9.80 -15.53 2.09
N ASN A 332 -9.95 -16.78 1.61
CA ASN A 332 -9.33 -17.96 2.22
C ASN A 332 -7.89 -18.24 1.69
N PHE A 333 -7.45 -17.54 0.66
CA PHE A 333 -6.08 -17.68 0.15
C PHE A 333 -5.08 -17.12 1.16
N ILE A 334 -4.18 -17.95 1.62
CA ILE A 334 -3.08 -17.56 2.52
C ILE A 334 -1.80 -17.51 1.70
N PRO A 335 -1.28 -16.32 1.37
CA PRO A 335 -0.06 -16.18 0.60
C PRO A 335 1.13 -16.88 1.29
N SER A 336 2.03 -17.45 0.49
CA SER A 336 3.27 -18.03 0.99
C SER A 336 4.09 -17.01 1.81
N ALA A 337 4.97 -17.50 2.68
CA ALA A 337 5.79 -16.67 3.57
C ALA A 337 6.93 -15.97 2.82
N ASN A 338 6.65 -15.20 1.77
CA ASN A 338 7.63 -14.35 1.10
C ASN A 338 8.06 -13.19 1.99
N HIS A 339 9.19 -12.56 1.66
CA HIS A 339 9.78 -11.50 2.48
C HIS A 339 9.19 -10.10 2.24
N ALA A 340 8.38 -9.90 1.20
CA ALA A 340 7.61 -8.68 0.98
C ALA A 340 6.26 -8.74 1.72
N GLY A 341 6.30 -8.78 3.04
CA GLY A 341 5.12 -8.98 3.89
C GLY A 341 4.02 -7.93 3.73
N GLY A 342 4.37 -6.70 3.31
CA GLY A 342 3.42 -5.64 2.99
C GLY A 342 2.65 -5.85 1.68
N LEU A 343 3.05 -6.82 0.84
CA LEU A 343 2.36 -7.18 -0.40
C LEU A 343 1.60 -8.52 -0.31
N ARG A 344 1.49 -9.11 0.89
CA ARG A 344 0.84 -10.40 1.14
C ARG A 344 -0.63 -10.22 1.52
N TYR A 345 -1.44 -9.74 0.59
CA TYR A 345 -2.88 -9.57 0.76
C TYR A 345 -3.63 -10.19 -0.42
N HIS A 346 -4.72 -10.91 -0.13
CA HIS A 346 -5.48 -11.66 -1.14
C HIS A 346 -6.27 -10.77 -2.11
N GLY A 347 -6.55 -9.53 -1.74
CA GLY A 347 -7.35 -8.60 -2.51
C GLY A 347 -6.60 -7.32 -2.87
N MET A 348 -7.26 -6.46 -3.65
CA MET A 348 -6.73 -5.20 -4.14
C MET A 348 -7.72 -4.07 -3.87
N SER A 349 -7.26 -2.83 -3.74
CA SER A 349 -8.12 -1.65 -3.65
C SER A 349 -9.22 -1.67 -4.71
N PRO A 350 -10.48 -1.40 -4.35
CA PRO A 350 -11.58 -1.26 -5.32
C PRO A 350 -11.31 -0.22 -6.41
N VAL A 351 -10.69 0.92 -6.06
CA VAL A 351 -10.31 1.97 -7.02
C VAL A 351 -9.32 1.43 -8.06
N LEU A 352 -8.23 0.81 -7.60
CA LEU A 352 -7.22 0.28 -8.52
C LEU A 352 -7.73 -0.92 -9.31
N SER A 353 -8.61 -1.71 -8.70
CA SER A 353 -9.26 -2.84 -9.38
C SER A 353 -10.12 -2.37 -10.54
N GLU A 354 -10.91 -1.30 -10.35
CA GLU A 354 -11.71 -0.71 -11.41
C GLU A 354 -10.83 -0.12 -12.52
N LEU A 355 -9.79 0.66 -12.17
CA LEU A 355 -8.85 1.23 -13.15
C LEU A 355 -8.14 0.15 -13.98
N TYR A 356 -7.76 -0.96 -13.35
CA TYR A 356 -7.15 -2.09 -14.04
C TYR A 356 -8.18 -2.83 -14.93
N HIS A 357 -9.41 -3.01 -14.43
CA HIS A 357 -10.50 -3.65 -15.18
C HIS A 357 -10.88 -2.87 -16.45
N GLU A 358 -10.84 -1.54 -16.39
CA GLU A 358 -11.05 -0.65 -17.53
C GLU A 358 -9.84 -0.55 -18.47
N GLY A 359 -8.73 -1.26 -18.19
CA GLY A 359 -7.52 -1.23 -19.03
C GLY A 359 -6.73 0.06 -18.95
N LEU A 360 -6.91 0.87 -17.89
CA LEU A 360 -6.22 2.16 -17.70
C LEU A 360 -4.82 2.01 -17.10
N MET A 361 -4.48 0.81 -16.61
CA MET A 361 -3.17 0.46 -16.07
C MET A 361 -2.83 -1.01 -16.35
N GLU A 362 -1.54 -1.34 -16.27
CA GLU A 362 -1.01 -2.69 -16.40
C GLU A 362 -0.63 -3.27 -15.04
N ALA A 363 -0.52 -4.60 -14.97
CA ALA A 363 0.04 -5.29 -13.82
C ALA A 363 1.11 -6.30 -14.23
N ARG A 364 2.12 -6.47 -13.38
CA ARG A 364 3.21 -7.45 -13.56
C ARG A 364 3.51 -8.15 -12.25
N ALA A 365 3.64 -9.47 -12.30
CA ALA A 365 4.04 -10.30 -11.18
C ALA A 365 5.55 -10.59 -11.26
N VAL A 366 6.28 -10.47 -10.14
CA VAL A 366 7.73 -10.67 -10.07
C VAL A 366 8.09 -11.66 -8.97
N GLU A 367 8.99 -12.58 -9.29
CA GLU A 367 9.56 -13.56 -8.36
C GLU A 367 10.49 -12.88 -7.35
N GLN A 368 10.47 -13.34 -6.08
CA GLN A 368 11.22 -12.64 -5.03
C GLN A 368 12.73 -12.68 -5.23
N THR A 369 13.31 -13.73 -5.85
CA THR A 369 14.75 -13.77 -6.14
C THR A 369 15.15 -12.64 -7.08
N LYS A 370 14.38 -12.38 -8.14
CA LYS A 370 14.59 -11.27 -9.07
C LYS A 370 14.39 -9.89 -8.40
N VAL A 371 13.49 -9.83 -7.43
CA VAL A 371 13.27 -8.61 -6.63
C VAL A 371 14.51 -8.30 -5.79
N PHE A 372 15.11 -9.30 -5.13
CA PHE A 372 16.31 -9.10 -4.32
C PHE A 372 17.57 -8.84 -5.15
N GLU A 373 17.71 -9.44 -6.34
CA GLU A 373 18.75 -9.06 -7.31
C GLU A 373 18.68 -7.56 -7.66
N ALA A 374 17.48 -7.06 -7.96
CA ALA A 374 17.26 -5.65 -8.26
C ALA A 374 17.51 -4.76 -7.04
N ALA A 375 17.10 -5.21 -5.84
CA ALA A 375 17.32 -4.50 -4.59
C ALA A 375 18.81 -4.30 -4.30
N GLU A 376 19.65 -5.36 -4.46
CA GLU A 376 21.08 -5.26 -4.28
C GLU A 376 21.74 -4.37 -5.34
N GLN A 377 21.35 -4.53 -6.61
CA GLN A 377 21.87 -3.67 -7.67
C GLN A 377 21.60 -2.20 -7.36
N PHE A 378 20.37 -1.88 -6.97
CA PHE A 378 19.97 -0.51 -6.61
C PHE A 378 20.75 -0.01 -5.39
N ALA A 379 20.84 -0.82 -4.33
CA ALA A 379 21.59 -0.44 -3.12
C ALA A 379 23.06 -0.14 -3.40
N ARG A 380 23.70 -0.93 -4.25
CA ARG A 380 25.11 -0.77 -4.62
C ARG A 380 25.40 0.48 -5.46
N VAL A 381 24.43 0.93 -6.28
CA VAL A 381 24.64 2.08 -7.17
C VAL A 381 24.04 3.37 -6.63
N GLU A 382 22.87 3.34 -5.98
CA GLU A 382 22.18 4.52 -5.45
C GLU A 382 22.45 4.75 -3.95
N GLY A 383 23.09 3.80 -3.25
CA GLY A 383 23.44 3.93 -1.84
C GLY A 383 22.26 3.84 -0.87
N ILE A 384 21.10 3.36 -1.34
CA ILE A 384 19.87 3.25 -0.54
C ILE A 384 19.47 1.78 -0.49
N LEU A 385 19.35 1.22 0.72
CA LEU A 385 18.86 -0.14 0.93
C LEU A 385 17.33 -0.15 0.90
N PRO A 386 16.68 -0.68 -0.16
CA PRO A 386 15.24 -0.62 -0.31
C PRO A 386 14.54 -1.73 0.48
N ALA A 387 13.30 -1.47 0.90
CA ALA A 387 12.42 -2.52 1.40
C ALA A 387 12.11 -3.53 0.28
N PRO A 388 11.90 -4.83 0.60
CA PRO A 388 11.52 -5.84 -0.38
C PRO A 388 10.27 -5.46 -1.20
N GLU A 389 9.32 -4.78 -0.57
CA GLU A 389 8.13 -4.26 -1.25
C GLU A 389 8.50 -3.28 -2.37
N SER A 390 9.31 -2.27 -2.07
CA SER A 390 9.76 -1.26 -3.04
C SER A 390 10.57 -1.86 -4.17
N SER A 391 11.29 -2.93 -3.89
CA SER A 391 12.20 -3.59 -4.84
C SER A 391 11.45 -4.26 -5.99
N HIS A 392 10.15 -4.53 -5.84
CA HIS A 392 9.29 -4.95 -6.95
C HIS A 392 9.19 -3.83 -8.02
N ALA A 393 8.99 -2.59 -7.60
CA ALA A 393 8.95 -1.45 -8.52
C ALA A 393 10.33 -1.17 -9.14
N ILE A 394 11.42 -1.32 -8.37
CA ILE A 394 12.80 -1.19 -8.86
C ILE A 394 13.07 -2.21 -9.98
N ARG A 395 12.68 -3.48 -9.79
CA ARG A 395 12.87 -4.52 -10.81
C ARG A 395 12.23 -4.13 -12.13
N VAL A 396 10.98 -3.74 -12.10
CA VAL A 396 10.25 -3.36 -13.33
C VAL A 396 10.77 -2.05 -13.93
N ALA A 397 11.21 -1.09 -13.10
CA ALA A 397 11.87 0.12 -13.60
C ALA A 397 13.18 -0.20 -14.35
N ILE A 398 13.97 -1.15 -13.84
CA ILE A 398 15.17 -1.66 -14.54
C ILE A 398 14.77 -2.35 -15.85
N ASP A 399 13.73 -3.19 -15.86
CA ASP A 399 13.27 -3.89 -17.07
C ASP A 399 12.82 -2.90 -18.16
N GLU A 400 12.05 -1.86 -17.79
CA GLU A 400 11.65 -0.81 -18.73
C GLU A 400 12.84 0.02 -19.24
N ALA A 401 13.80 0.34 -18.37
CA ALA A 401 15.03 1.02 -18.76
C ALA A 401 15.88 0.17 -19.72
N MET A 402 15.93 -1.14 -19.54
CA MET A 402 16.61 -2.06 -20.47
C MET A 402 15.90 -2.16 -21.81
N LYS A 403 14.57 -2.12 -21.87
CA LYS A 403 13.83 -2.00 -23.13
C LYS A 403 14.19 -0.71 -23.87
N CYS A 404 14.28 0.41 -23.14
CA CYS A 404 14.74 1.68 -23.73
C CYS A 404 16.15 1.54 -24.33
N LYS A 405 17.06 0.82 -23.66
CA LYS A 405 18.40 0.54 -24.22
C LYS A 405 18.35 -0.28 -25.50
N GLU A 406 17.51 -1.31 -25.54
CA GLU A 406 17.35 -2.19 -26.71
C GLU A 406 16.73 -1.47 -27.90
N THR A 407 15.74 -0.62 -27.66
CA THR A 407 15.01 0.11 -28.71
C THR A 407 15.68 1.43 -29.10
N GLY A 408 16.56 1.98 -28.25
CA GLY A 408 17.11 3.33 -28.39
C GLY A 408 16.12 4.46 -28.05
N GLU A 409 14.93 4.12 -27.53
CA GLU A 409 13.88 5.09 -27.19
C GLU A 409 14.17 5.73 -25.82
N GLU A 410 14.15 7.07 -25.76
CA GLU A 410 14.26 7.79 -24.49
C GLU A 410 12.88 7.88 -23.83
N LYS A 411 12.73 7.34 -22.62
CA LYS A 411 11.53 7.47 -21.78
C LYS A 411 11.89 7.98 -20.40
N THR A 412 10.98 8.75 -19.81
CA THR A 412 11.04 9.16 -18.41
C THR A 412 10.22 8.19 -17.55
N ILE A 413 10.92 7.48 -16.66
CA ILE A 413 10.36 6.47 -15.76
C ILE A 413 10.35 7.04 -14.35
N VAL A 414 9.20 7.02 -13.69
CA VAL A 414 9.05 7.40 -12.28
C VAL A 414 8.57 6.18 -11.49
N PHE A 415 9.24 5.85 -10.38
CA PHE A 415 8.76 4.78 -9.52
C PHE A 415 8.69 5.18 -8.04
N GLY A 416 7.83 4.49 -7.29
CA GLY A 416 7.70 4.67 -5.84
C GLY A 416 8.75 3.85 -5.06
N LEU A 417 9.66 4.52 -4.35
CA LEU A 417 10.56 3.90 -3.38
C LEU A 417 9.93 4.05 -1.99
N THR A 418 9.05 3.10 -1.65
CA THR A 418 8.04 3.24 -0.60
C THR A 418 8.53 2.97 0.81
N GLY A 419 9.70 2.34 0.98
CA GLY A 419 10.22 1.97 2.30
C GLY A 419 11.71 1.65 2.32
N THR A 420 12.29 1.76 3.53
CA THR A 420 13.66 1.35 3.83
C THR A 420 13.76 -0.14 4.14
N GLY A 421 14.87 -0.78 3.76
CA GLY A 421 15.15 -2.21 3.96
C GLY A 421 15.91 -2.54 5.24
N TYR A 422 16.28 -1.57 6.07
CA TYR A 422 17.10 -1.84 7.27
C TYR A 422 16.43 -2.78 8.28
N PHE A 423 15.11 -2.90 8.28
CA PHE A 423 14.39 -3.87 9.11
C PHE A 423 14.22 -5.24 8.45
N ASP A 424 14.73 -5.41 7.22
CA ASP A 424 14.52 -6.62 6.40
C ASP A 424 15.82 -7.40 6.20
N MET A 425 16.84 -7.18 7.05
CA MET A 425 18.18 -7.77 6.91
C MET A 425 18.18 -9.30 6.96
N VAL A 426 17.25 -9.92 7.67
CA VAL A 426 17.07 -11.39 7.64
C VAL A 426 16.72 -11.92 6.24
N ALA A 427 15.96 -11.13 5.46
CA ALA A 427 15.64 -11.48 4.09
C ALA A 427 16.86 -11.37 3.17
N TYR A 428 17.63 -10.30 3.31
CA TYR A 428 18.90 -10.13 2.58
C TYR A 428 19.90 -11.22 2.94
N GLU A 429 20.03 -11.60 4.22
CA GLU A 429 20.86 -12.72 4.65
C GLU A 429 20.47 -14.04 3.95
N LYS A 430 19.18 -14.37 3.91
CA LYS A 430 18.70 -15.56 3.20
C LYS A 430 18.99 -15.51 1.71
N PHE A 431 18.87 -14.33 1.10
CA PHE A 431 19.22 -14.16 -0.32
C PHE A 431 20.70 -14.39 -0.56
N HIS A 432 21.60 -13.79 0.24
CA HIS A 432 23.04 -13.98 0.14
C HIS A 432 23.49 -15.45 0.34
N ASN A 433 22.79 -16.16 1.21
CA ASN A 433 23.10 -17.56 1.51
C ASN A 433 22.45 -18.56 0.53
N GLY A 434 21.77 -18.07 -0.54
CA GLY A 434 21.07 -18.93 -1.50
C GLY A 434 19.90 -19.73 -0.91
N GLN A 435 19.33 -19.25 0.19
CA GLN A 435 18.21 -19.88 0.92
C GLN A 435 16.84 -19.32 0.53
N MET A 436 16.81 -18.35 -0.38
CA MET A 436 15.57 -17.78 -0.87
C MET A 436 15.04 -18.63 -2.03
N THR A 437 13.76 -18.98 -1.95
CA THR A 437 13.06 -19.77 -2.97
C THR A 437 11.88 -19.01 -3.50
N ASP A 438 11.61 -19.11 -4.79
CA ASP A 438 10.41 -18.57 -5.41
C ASP A 438 9.25 -19.52 -5.21
N TYR A 439 8.05 -18.94 -5.10
CA TYR A 439 6.80 -19.65 -5.06
C TYR A 439 5.80 -18.97 -5.97
N ILE A 440 5.12 -19.73 -6.80
CA ILE A 440 4.03 -19.28 -7.65
C ILE A 440 2.84 -20.19 -7.36
N PRO A 441 1.66 -19.67 -6.96
CA PRO A 441 0.49 -20.49 -6.71
C PRO A 441 0.11 -21.27 -7.97
N THR A 442 -0.24 -22.53 -7.81
CA THR A 442 -0.74 -23.36 -8.90
C THR A 442 -2.17 -22.95 -9.29
N ASP A 443 -2.59 -23.27 -10.51
CA ASP A 443 -3.98 -23.01 -10.93
C ASP A 443 -4.98 -23.75 -10.04
N ALA A 444 -4.65 -24.97 -9.60
CA ALA A 444 -5.50 -25.75 -8.69
C ALA A 444 -5.70 -25.07 -7.32
N GLU A 445 -4.65 -24.47 -6.75
CA GLU A 445 -4.74 -23.71 -5.50
C GLU A 445 -5.64 -22.48 -5.67
N LEU A 446 -5.48 -21.75 -6.77
CA LEU A 446 -6.30 -20.57 -7.05
C LEU A 446 -7.75 -20.95 -7.31
N GLU A 447 -8.04 -21.97 -8.13
CA GLU A 447 -9.40 -22.42 -8.40
C GLU A 447 -10.10 -22.94 -7.12
N ALA A 448 -9.39 -23.64 -6.24
CA ALA A 448 -9.92 -24.06 -4.94
C ALA A 448 -10.32 -22.85 -4.06
N SER A 449 -9.56 -21.78 -4.13
CA SER A 449 -9.87 -20.54 -3.42
C SER A 449 -11.05 -19.80 -4.08
N PHE A 450 -11.07 -19.69 -5.42
CA PHE A 450 -12.15 -19.05 -6.16
C PHE A 450 -13.51 -19.74 -6.01
N ALA A 451 -13.52 -21.06 -5.81
CA ALA A 451 -14.74 -21.80 -5.54
C ALA A 451 -15.45 -21.36 -4.25
N GLN A 452 -14.75 -20.64 -3.37
CA GLN A 452 -15.26 -20.15 -2.07
C GLN A 452 -15.64 -18.66 -2.10
N LEU A 453 -15.53 -17.99 -3.25
CA LEU A 453 -15.96 -16.59 -3.38
C LEU A 453 -17.46 -16.44 -3.05
N PRO A 454 -17.85 -15.36 -2.37
CA PRO A 454 -19.23 -15.10 -2.04
C PRO A 454 -20.08 -14.98 -3.31
N LYS A 455 -21.26 -15.61 -3.31
CA LYS A 455 -22.25 -15.40 -4.37
C LYS A 455 -23.10 -14.19 -4.02
N VAL A 456 -22.97 -13.14 -4.79
CA VAL A 456 -23.78 -11.92 -4.63
C VAL A 456 -24.89 -11.93 -5.68
N PRO A 457 -26.18 -11.90 -5.31
CA PRO A 457 -27.27 -11.92 -6.25
C PRO A 457 -27.18 -10.79 -7.29
N GLY A 458 -27.30 -11.12 -8.58
CA GLY A 458 -27.25 -10.15 -9.69
C GLY A 458 -25.85 -9.69 -10.09
N GLN A 459 -24.80 -10.39 -9.66
CA GLN A 459 -23.40 -10.07 -9.93
C GLN A 459 -22.60 -11.31 -10.38
N ASP A 460 -23.15 -12.07 -11.32
CA ASP A 460 -22.48 -13.21 -11.97
C ASP A 460 -21.49 -12.74 -13.03
#